data_ad22a0883ac1518170b2b1b544789cb0
#
_entry.id   ad22a0883ac1518170b2b1b544789cb0
#
_cell.length_a   1.000
_cell.length_b   1.000
_cell.length_c   1.000
_cell.angle_alpha   90.00
_cell.angle_beta   90.00
_cell.angle_gamma   90.00
#
_symmetry.space_group_name_H-M   'P 1'
#
loop_
_entity.id
_entity.type
_entity.pdbx_description
1 polymer ?
#
loop_
_entity_poly.entity_id
_entity_poly.type
_entity_poly.pdbx_seq_one_letter_code
_entity_poly.pdbx_strand_id
1 'polypeptide(L)'
;AGGAWLGAVTVMILLWVLVGGFSAHPSRLLLAGVMVATGCGAITTLMIAFASNVAMPGMIHWLMGDLDSVMSLESVGAILGVWLSVLIIVWRLSPKIHILQLGTDKAMTLGIDVSYIQWVMVLLSALSAAAAVSIAGSIGFVGLLVPHILRALIVKQYGPDQRFLLPSSALLGGAFLVLSDMFARTVIAPS
;
A
#
# COMPACT_ATOMS: atom_id res chain seq x y z
N ALA A 1 7.66 7.10 -13.42
CA ALA A 1 7.34 7.66 -12.08
C ALA A 1 6.07 8.54 -12.10
N GLY A 2 5.94 9.53 -12.99
CA GLY A 2 4.78 10.45 -13.00
C GLY A 2 3.42 9.78 -13.15
N GLY A 3 3.28 8.72 -13.95
CA GLY A 3 2.03 8.02 -14.16
C GLY A 3 1.49 7.33 -12.90
N ALA A 4 2.35 6.76 -12.06
CA ALA A 4 1.94 6.12 -10.81
C ALA A 4 1.36 7.12 -9.81
N TRP A 5 1.95 8.32 -9.73
CA TRP A 5 1.44 9.41 -8.89
C TRP A 5 0.09 9.94 -9.36
N LEU A 6 -0.06 10.15 -10.67
CA LEU A 6 -1.34 10.55 -11.26
C LEU A 6 -2.41 9.47 -11.05
N GLY A 7 -2.07 8.20 -11.24
CA GLY A 7 -2.96 7.09 -10.97
C GLY A 7 -3.40 7.03 -9.52
N ALA A 8 -2.49 7.19 -8.56
CA ALA A 8 -2.81 7.20 -7.14
C ALA A 8 -3.78 8.33 -6.76
N VAL A 9 -3.54 9.55 -7.28
CA VAL A 9 -4.44 10.70 -7.06
C VAL A 9 -5.81 10.44 -7.68
N THR A 10 -5.86 9.90 -8.91
CA THR A 10 -7.12 9.59 -9.59
C THR A 10 -7.92 8.55 -8.80
N VAL A 11 -7.28 7.47 -8.36
CA VAL A 11 -7.93 6.43 -7.53
C VAL A 11 -8.41 7.01 -6.21
N MET A 12 -7.64 7.89 -5.57
CA MET A 12 -8.03 8.54 -4.32
C MET A 12 -9.26 9.43 -4.50
N ILE A 13 -9.33 10.22 -5.57
CA ILE A 13 -10.51 11.04 -5.91
C ILE A 13 -11.71 10.14 -6.19
N LEU A 14 -11.52 9.06 -6.95
CA LEU A 14 -12.57 8.12 -7.27
C LEU A 14 -13.13 7.44 -6.02
N LEU A 15 -12.26 7.01 -5.11
CA LEU A 15 -12.67 6.47 -3.81
C LEU A 15 -13.46 7.49 -2.99
N TRP A 16 -13.02 8.75 -2.97
CA TRP A 16 -13.71 9.81 -2.23
C TRP A 16 -15.13 10.03 -2.76
N VAL A 17 -15.31 10.04 -4.08
CA VAL A 17 -16.62 10.18 -4.74
C VAL A 17 -17.51 8.97 -4.46
N LEU A 18 -16.97 7.74 -4.63
CA LEU A 18 -17.76 6.50 -4.46
C LEU A 18 -18.22 6.27 -3.03
N VAL A 19 -17.40 6.68 -2.07
CA VAL A 19 -17.71 6.46 -0.65
C VAL A 19 -18.62 7.54 -0.07
N GLY A 20 -18.83 8.65 -0.79
CA GLY A 20 -19.73 9.74 -0.38
C GLY A 20 -19.10 10.69 0.64
N GLY A 21 -17.77 10.91 0.59
CA GLY A 21 -17.07 11.90 1.40
C GLY A 21 -16.39 11.39 2.66
N PHE A 22 -16.11 12.30 3.60
CA PHE A 22 -15.21 12.06 4.73
C PHE A 22 -15.75 11.17 5.87
N SER A 23 -17.07 10.89 5.91
CA SER A 23 -17.72 10.16 7.03
C SER A 23 -18.03 8.70 6.69
N ALA A 24 -17.17 8.05 5.94
CA ALA A 24 -17.43 6.71 5.46
C ALA A 24 -17.14 5.62 6.50
N HIS A 25 -18.05 4.67 6.59
CA HIS A 25 -17.82 3.44 7.35
C HIS A 25 -16.61 2.67 6.75
N PRO A 26 -15.70 2.11 7.56
CA PRO A 26 -14.54 1.36 7.08
C PRO A 26 -14.88 0.25 6.07
N SER A 27 -16.01 -0.42 6.26
CA SER A 27 -16.47 -1.47 5.34
C SER A 27 -16.84 -0.94 3.94
N ARG A 28 -17.40 0.27 3.84
CA ARG A 28 -17.68 0.91 2.54
C ARG A 28 -16.40 1.27 1.81
N LEU A 29 -15.39 1.75 2.55
CA LEU A 29 -14.09 2.08 1.99
C LEU A 29 -13.39 0.84 1.43
N LEU A 30 -13.43 -0.28 2.16
CA LEU A 30 -12.88 -1.56 1.70
C LEU A 30 -13.60 -2.06 0.45
N LEU A 31 -14.92 -2.03 0.44
CA LEU A 31 -15.71 -2.48 -0.72
C LEU A 31 -15.44 -1.62 -1.96
N ALA A 32 -15.43 -0.30 -1.80
CA ALA A 32 -15.10 0.63 -2.88
C ALA A 32 -13.67 0.41 -3.39
N GLY A 33 -12.72 0.16 -2.49
CA GLY A 33 -11.33 -0.16 -2.86
C GLY A 33 -11.23 -1.42 -3.72
N VAL A 34 -11.94 -2.50 -3.34
CA VAL A 34 -11.99 -3.75 -4.13
C VAL A 34 -12.65 -3.51 -5.49
N MET A 35 -13.76 -2.77 -5.55
CA MET A 35 -14.43 -2.43 -6.82
C MET A 35 -13.51 -1.64 -7.76
N VAL A 36 -12.82 -0.64 -7.24
CA VAL A 36 -11.87 0.16 -8.03
C VAL A 36 -10.70 -0.70 -8.51
N ALA A 37 -10.14 -1.53 -7.63
CA ALA A 37 -9.04 -2.42 -7.97
C ALA A 37 -9.42 -3.41 -9.09
N THR A 38 -10.60 -4.03 -9.00
CA THR A 38 -11.10 -4.94 -10.05
C THR A 38 -11.39 -4.21 -11.36
N GLY A 39 -11.93 -2.99 -11.29
CA GLY A 39 -12.14 -2.13 -12.46
C GLY A 39 -10.83 -1.76 -13.14
N CYS A 40 -9.82 -1.33 -12.39
CA CYS A 40 -8.48 -1.05 -12.92
C CYS A 40 -7.85 -2.31 -13.53
N GLY A 41 -8.00 -3.46 -12.88
CA GLY A 41 -7.52 -4.75 -13.40
C GLY A 41 -8.16 -5.11 -14.75
N ALA A 42 -9.48 -4.89 -14.89
CA ALA A 42 -10.18 -5.11 -16.15
C ALA A 42 -9.68 -4.17 -17.26
N ILE A 43 -9.47 -2.89 -16.96
CA ILE A 43 -8.90 -1.93 -17.91
C ILE A 43 -7.48 -2.36 -18.32
N THR A 44 -6.65 -2.76 -17.36
CA THR A 44 -5.29 -3.23 -17.65
C THR A 44 -5.29 -4.46 -18.56
N THR A 45 -6.17 -5.44 -18.29
CA THR A 45 -6.34 -6.62 -19.15
C THR A 45 -6.78 -6.23 -20.56
N LEU A 46 -7.70 -5.28 -20.67
CA LEU A 46 -8.16 -4.76 -21.95
C LEU A 46 -7.01 -4.08 -22.72
N MET A 47 -6.21 -3.26 -22.05
CA MET A 47 -5.04 -2.62 -22.66
C MET A 47 -4.02 -3.63 -23.19
N ILE A 48 -3.78 -4.71 -22.45
CA ILE A 48 -2.88 -5.81 -22.91
C ILE A 48 -3.48 -6.51 -24.12
N ALA A 49 -4.79 -6.77 -24.13
CA ALA A 49 -5.45 -7.45 -25.22
C ALA A 49 -5.38 -6.68 -26.56
N PHE A 50 -5.34 -5.35 -26.49
CA PHE A 50 -5.17 -4.47 -27.67
C PHE A 50 -3.72 -4.03 -27.90
N ALA A 51 -2.79 -4.46 -27.07
CA ALA A 51 -1.38 -4.08 -27.22
C ALA A 51 -0.78 -4.74 -28.46
N SER A 52 0.11 -4.00 -29.13
CA SER A 52 0.91 -4.55 -30.23
C SER A 52 1.89 -5.62 -29.69
N ASN A 53 2.27 -6.58 -30.54
CA ASN A 53 3.23 -7.63 -30.19
C ASN A 53 4.57 -7.07 -29.67
N VAL A 54 4.91 -5.85 -30.03
CA VAL A 54 6.15 -5.17 -29.59
C VAL A 54 6.00 -4.58 -28.18
N ALA A 55 4.82 -4.04 -27.84
CA ALA A 55 4.58 -3.39 -26.55
C ALA A 55 4.18 -4.38 -25.44
N MET A 56 3.57 -5.49 -25.82
CA MET A 56 3.03 -6.50 -24.89
C MET A 56 4.06 -7.05 -23.89
N PRO A 57 5.28 -7.45 -24.28
CA PRO A 57 6.28 -7.97 -23.34
C PRO A 57 6.67 -6.95 -22.27
N GLY A 58 6.84 -5.68 -22.67
CA GLY A 58 7.17 -4.61 -21.72
C GLY A 58 6.05 -4.33 -20.71
N MET A 59 4.79 -4.40 -21.14
CA MET A 59 3.63 -4.24 -20.25
C MET A 59 3.55 -5.39 -19.24
N ILE A 60 3.75 -6.62 -19.69
CA ILE A 60 3.73 -7.81 -18.83
C ILE A 60 4.87 -7.74 -17.83
N HIS A 61 6.08 -7.41 -18.29
CA HIS A 61 7.26 -7.29 -17.42
C HIS A 61 7.03 -6.24 -16.30
N TRP A 62 6.47 -5.08 -16.66
CA TRP A 62 6.14 -4.06 -15.67
C TRP A 62 5.08 -4.51 -14.66
N LEU A 63 4.07 -5.29 -15.10
CA LEU A 63 3.03 -5.84 -14.23
C LEU A 63 3.53 -6.95 -13.30
N MET A 64 4.53 -7.72 -13.73
CA MET A 64 5.15 -8.75 -12.88
C MET A 64 5.97 -8.14 -11.74
N GLY A 65 6.39 -6.86 -11.89
CA GLY A 65 7.29 -6.21 -10.96
C GLY A 65 8.74 -6.65 -11.18
N ASP A 66 9.67 -5.74 -10.91
CA ASP A 66 11.10 -6.02 -11.02
C ASP A 66 11.85 -5.26 -9.93
N LEU A 67 12.51 -6.01 -9.05
CA LEU A 67 13.36 -5.47 -7.98
C LEU A 67 14.80 -5.21 -8.45
N ASP A 68 15.16 -5.67 -9.67
CA ASP A 68 16.50 -5.55 -10.21
C ASP A 68 16.69 -4.33 -11.14
N SER A 69 15.64 -3.54 -11.33
CA SER A 69 15.73 -2.31 -12.10
C SER A 69 16.78 -1.38 -11.48
N VAL A 70 17.76 -0.99 -12.30
CA VAL A 70 18.89 -0.13 -11.88
C VAL A 70 18.34 1.17 -11.28
N MET A 71 18.37 1.26 -9.97
CA MET A 71 17.96 2.45 -9.25
C MET A 71 19.12 3.43 -9.16
N SER A 72 18.91 4.66 -9.59
CA SER A 72 19.82 5.74 -9.24
C SER A 72 19.79 6.00 -7.73
N LEU A 73 20.91 6.34 -7.13
CA LEU A 73 21.00 6.75 -5.72
C LEU A 73 20.00 7.87 -5.37
N GLU A 74 19.71 8.75 -6.32
CA GLU A 74 18.72 9.82 -6.18
C GLU A 74 17.29 9.27 -6.03
N SER A 75 16.93 8.26 -6.82
CA SER A 75 15.62 7.62 -6.74
C SER A 75 15.42 6.91 -5.41
N VAL A 76 16.43 6.20 -4.95
CA VAL A 76 16.42 5.54 -3.63
C VAL A 76 16.29 6.56 -2.51
N GLY A 77 17.04 7.67 -2.58
CA GLY A 77 16.95 8.76 -1.59
C GLY A 77 15.58 9.40 -1.53
N ALA A 78 14.96 9.67 -2.68
CA ALA A 78 13.62 10.23 -2.75
C ALA A 78 12.56 9.33 -2.10
N ILE A 79 12.63 8.01 -2.35
CA ILE A 79 11.68 7.05 -1.77
C ILE A 79 11.87 6.89 -0.28
N LEU A 80 13.11 6.76 0.17
CA LEU A 80 13.43 6.74 1.59
C LEU A 80 12.91 8.00 2.28
N GLY A 81 13.02 9.17 1.64
CA GLY A 81 12.46 10.43 2.14
C GLY A 81 10.94 10.39 2.28
N VAL A 82 10.23 9.92 1.25
CA VAL A 82 8.76 9.73 1.30
C VAL A 82 8.41 8.74 2.41
N TRP A 83 9.08 7.61 2.47
CA TRP A 83 8.78 6.55 3.42
C TRP A 83 9.05 6.97 4.87
N LEU A 84 10.15 7.64 5.14
CA LEU A 84 10.47 8.20 6.46
C LEU A 84 9.46 9.27 6.88
N SER A 85 9.04 10.14 5.97
CA SER A 85 8.03 11.17 6.27
C SER A 85 6.68 10.53 6.62
N VAL A 86 6.25 9.52 5.88
CA VAL A 86 5.04 8.74 6.18
C VAL A 86 5.16 8.06 7.55
N LEU A 87 6.27 7.42 7.82
CA LEU A 87 6.52 6.74 9.10
C LEU A 87 6.44 7.72 10.28
N ILE A 88 7.05 8.88 10.17
CA ILE A 88 7.03 9.93 11.21
C ILE A 88 5.60 10.42 11.45
N ILE A 89 4.85 10.70 10.39
CA ILE A 89 3.47 11.17 10.50
C ILE A 89 2.58 10.11 11.16
N VAL A 90 2.67 8.86 10.71
CA VAL A 90 1.89 7.76 11.28
C VAL A 90 2.28 7.49 12.74
N TRP A 91 3.57 7.60 13.07
CA TRP A 91 4.01 7.45 14.46
C TRP A 91 3.43 8.54 15.36
N ARG A 92 3.37 9.79 14.91
CA ARG A 92 2.72 10.88 15.65
C ARG A 92 1.21 10.70 15.79
N LEU A 93 0.55 10.10 14.79
CA LEU A 93 -0.88 9.79 14.81
C LEU A 93 -1.20 8.49 15.56
N SER A 94 -0.20 7.67 15.88
CA SER A 94 -0.36 6.35 16.51
C SER A 94 -1.27 6.34 17.75
N PRO A 95 -1.22 7.30 18.69
CA PRO A 95 -2.13 7.33 19.84
C PRO A 95 -3.60 7.43 19.41
N LYS A 96 -3.88 8.29 18.42
CA LYS A 96 -5.23 8.49 17.90
C LYS A 96 -5.73 7.26 17.12
N ILE A 97 -4.85 6.61 16.36
CA ILE A 97 -5.14 5.38 15.64
C ILE A 97 -5.44 4.24 16.62
N HIS A 98 -4.72 4.20 17.75
CA HIS A 98 -4.97 3.19 18.79
C HIS A 98 -6.36 3.34 19.42
N ILE A 99 -6.78 4.58 19.69
CA ILE A 99 -8.13 4.86 20.20
C ILE A 99 -9.20 4.47 19.15
N LEU A 100 -8.93 4.70 17.87
CA LEU A 100 -9.84 4.32 16.78
C LEU A 100 -10.11 2.80 16.72
N GLN A 101 -9.17 1.97 17.19
CA GLN A 101 -9.36 0.52 17.28
C GLN A 101 -10.42 0.09 18.31
N LEU A 102 -10.73 0.96 19.28
CA LEU A 102 -11.82 0.72 20.25
C LEU A 102 -13.21 0.90 19.64
N GLY A 103 -13.27 1.33 18.40
CA GLY A 103 -14.51 1.61 17.65
C GLY A 103 -14.69 3.10 17.36
N THR A 104 -15.34 3.40 16.24
CA THR A 104 -15.57 4.76 15.75
C THR A 104 -16.38 5.60 16.74
N ASP A 105 -17.42 5.02 17.33
CA ASP A 105 -18.30 5.72 18.25
C ASP A 105 -17.57 6.14 19.55
N LYS A 106 -16.75 5.24 20.10
CA LYS A 106 -15.92 5.54 21.27
C LYS A 106 -14.83 6.57 20.96
N ALA A 107 -14.26 6.53 19.77
CA ALA A 107 -13.26 7.51 19.36
C ALA A 107 -13.86 8.92 19.24
N MET A 108 -15.08 9.03 18.70
CA MET A 108 -15.81 10.30 18.62
C MET A 108 -16.17 10.86 19.99
N THR A 109 -16.60 10.02 20.95
CA THR A 109 -16.88 10.49 22.32
C THR A 109 -15.62 10.99 23.05
N LEU A 110 -14.46 10.52 22.67
CA LEU A 110 -13.16 10.99 23.15
C LEU A 110 -12.64 12.22 22.39
N GLY A 111 -13.44 12.83 21.51
CA GLY A 111 -13.10 14.06 20.80
C GLY A 111 -12.16 13.85 19.61
N ILE A 112 -12.04 12.62 19.09
CA ILE A 112 -11.21 12.33 17.93
C ILE A 112 -12.03 12.55 16.66
N ASP A 113 -11.51 13.36 15.75
CA ASP A 113 -12.04 13.46 14.38
C ASP A 113 -11.64 12.20 13.59
N VAL A 114 -12.54 11.23 13.60
CA VAL A 114 -12.38 9.93 12.93
C VAL A 114 -12.19 10.12 11.43
N SER A 115 -12.98 11.01 10.83
CA SER A 115 -12.95 11.26 9.39
C SER A 115 -11.60 11.81 8.94
N TYR A 116 -11.07 12.78 9.67
CA TYR A 116 -9.75 13.34 9.38
C TYR A 116 -8.65 12.28 9.44
N ILE A 117 -8.65 11.45 10.49
CA ILE A 117 -7.62 10.40 10.63
C ILE A 117 -7.72 9.36 9.52
N GLN A 118 -8.93 8.92 9.18
CA GLN A 118 -9.14 7.95 8.10
C GLN A 118 -8.60 8.48 6.76
N TRP A 119 -8.90 9.72 6.40
CA TRP A 119 -8.43 10.31 5.16
C TRP A 119 -6.93 10.55 5.13
N VAL A 120 -6.34 10.97 6.23
CA VAL A 120 -4.88 11.07 6.35
C VAL A 120 -4.24 9.71 6.14
N MET A 121 -4.79 8.64 6.72
CA MET A 121 -4.27 7.28 6.55
C MET A 121 -4.43 6.78 5.11
N VAL A 122 -5.55 7.06 4.46
CA VAL A 122 -5.76 6.72 3.03
C VAL A 122 -4.77 7.48 2.16
N LEU A 123 -4.56 8.77 2.40
CA LEU A 123 -3.60 9.58 1.65
C LEU A 123 -2.18 9.04 1.81
N LEU A 124 -1.74 8.79 3.05
CA LEU A 124 -0.40 8.27 3.33
C LEU A 124 -0.17 6.89 2.72
N SER A 125 -1.18 6.01 2.76
CA SER A 125 -1.08 4.70 2.12
C SER A 125 -1.03 4.80 0.59
N ALA A 126 -1.81 5.70 -0.03
CA ALA A 126 -1.76 5.95 -1.46
C ALA A 126 -0.39 6.49 -1.91
N LEU A 127 0.17 7.44 -1.15
CA LEU A 127 1.52 7.97 -1.40
C LEU A 127 2.59 6.88 -1.31
N SER A 128 2.54 6.05 -0.26
CA SER A 128 3.48 4.94 -0.07
C SER A 128 3.37 3.91 -1.19
N ALA A 129 2.14 3.55 -1.58
CA ALA A 129 1.90 2.63 -2.67
C ALA A 129 2.39 3.19 -4.02
N ALA A 130 2.10 4.46 -4.33
CA ALA A 130 2.57 5.10 -5.55
C ALA A 130 4.10 5.15 -5.63
N ALA A 131 4.77 5.45 -4.52
CA ALA A 131 6.23 5.44 -4.44
C ALA A 131 6.80 4.04 -4.69
N ALA A 132 6.24 3.00 -4.06
CA ALA A 132 6.67 1.62 -4.23
C ALA A 132 6.44 1.14 -5.67
N VAL A 133 5.23 1.32 -6.21
CA VAL A 133 4.86 0.87 -7.56
C VAL A 133 5.66 1.58 -8.66
N SER A 134 6.02 2.85 -8.46
CA SER A 134 6.81 3.58 -9.46
C SER A 134 8.21 3.01 -9.68
N ILE A 135 8.69 2.16 -8.80
CA ILE A 135 10.02 1.56 -8.86
C ILE A 135 9.97 0.07 -9.06
N ALA A 136 9.28 -0.63 -8.18
CA ALA A 136 9.25 -2.08 -8.15
C ALA A 136 8.14 -2.68 -9.03
N GLY A 137 7.33 -1.85 -9.70
CA GLY A 137 6.16 -2.32 -10.42
C GLY A 137 5.03 -2.75 -9.48
N SER A 138 4.11 -3.53 -10.00
CA SER A 138 2.89 -3.92 -9.27
C SER A 138 3.15 -5.15 -8.38
N ILE A 139 3.49 -4.91 -7.12
CA ILE A 139 3.63 -5.97 -6.11
C ILE A 139 2.36 -6.01 -5.27
N GLY A 140 1.62 -7.13 -5.36
CA GLY A 140 0.36 -7.32 -4.65
C GLY A 140 0.51 -8.12 -3.35
N PHE A 141 -0.54 -8.09 -2.52
CA PHE A 141 -0.77 -8.90 -1.33
C PHE A 141 0.16 -8.73 -0.14
N VAL A 142 1.42 -8.30 -0.29
CA VAL A 142 2.40 -8.20 0.80
C VAL A 142 1.90 -7.26 1.91
N GLY A 143 1.31 -6.13 1.53
CA GLY A 143 0.75 -5.15 2.47
C GLY A 143 -0.44 -5.65 3.29
N LEU A 144 -1.14 -6.68 2.83
CA LEU A 144 -2.23 -7.33 3.58
C LEU A 144 -1.73 -8.53 4.40
N LEU A 145 -0.88 -9.35 3.79
CA LEU A 145 -0.41 -10.61 4.37
C LEU A 145 0.50 -10.37 5.57
N VAL A 146 1.49 -9.50 5.43
CA VAL A 146 2.51 -9.29 6.46
C VAL A 146 1.96 -8.71 7.76
N PRO A 147 1.16 -7.62 7.75
CA PRO A 147 0.55 -7.11 8.98
C PRO A 147 -0.42 -8.12 9.62
N HIS A 148 -1.09 -8.95 8.81
CA HIS A 148 -1.98 -9.98 9.31
C HIS A 148 -1.22 -11.08 10.06
N ILE A 149 -0.13 -11.58 9.49
CA ILE A 149 0.77 -12.56 10.13
C ILE A 149 1.35 -11.98 11.42
N LEU A 150 1.85 -10.74 11.37
CA LEU A 150 2.41 -10.08 12.56
C LEU A 150 1.38 -9.92 13.68
N ARG A 151 0.15 -9.53 13.35
CA ARG A 151 -0.91 -9.45 14.35
C ARG A 151 -1.19 -10.80 15.00
N ALA A 152 -1.21 -11.87 14.21
CA ALA A 152 -1.44 -13.21 14.73
C ALA A 152 -0.30 -13.69 15.66
N LEU A 153 0.94 -13.30 15.38
CA LEU A 153 2.13 -13.72 16.12
C LEU A 153 2.44 -12.82 17.32
N ILE A 154 2.38 -11.50 17.15
CA ILE A 154 2.94 -10.51 18.08
C ILE A 154 1.88 -9.97 19.05
N VAL A 155 0.62 -9.82 18.62
CA VAL A 155 -0.42 -9.22 19.47
C VAL A 155 -0.67 -10.03 20.74
N LYS A 156 -0.47 -11.35 20.71
CA LYS A 156 -0.56 -12.21 21.90
C LYS A 156 0.52 -11.90 22.95
N GLN A 157 1.65 -11.36 22.54
CA GLN A 157 2.84 -11.22 23.40
C GLN A 157 3.11 -9.76 23.81
N TYR A 158 2.82 -8.78 22.93
CA TYR A 158 3.16 -7.36 23.11
C TYR A 158 1.95 -6.40 23.05
N GLY A 159 0.73 -6.95 22.89
CA GLY A 159 -0.47 -6.13 22.75
C GLY A 159 -0.61 -5.47 21.35
N PRO A 160 -1.74 -4.77 21.10
CA PRO A 160 -2.06 -4.21 19.79
C PRO A 160 -1.40 -2.83 19.54
N ASP A 161 -0.20 -2.56 20.08
CA ASP A 161 0.43 -1.24 19.93
C ASP A 161 0.93 -1.03 18.51
N GLN A 162 0.34 -0.02 17.84
CA GLN A 162 0.67 0.35 16.46
C GLN A 162 2.12 0.86 16.30
N ARG A 163 2.73 1.36 17.36
CA ARG A 163 4.11 1.88 17.33
C ARG A 163 5.13 0.77 17.04
N PHE A 164 4.84 -0.44 17.47
CA PHE A 164 5.66 -1.62 17.19
C PHE A 164 5.22 -2.33 15.92
N LEU A 165 3.91 -2.41 15.69
CA LEU A 165 3.36 -3.13 14.55
C LEU A 165 3.79 -2.53 13.20
N LEU A 166 3.81 -1.20 13.08
CA LEU A 166 4.14 -0.52 11.83
C LEU A 166 5.60 -0.75 11.38
N PRO A 167 6.63 -0.43 12.20
CA PRO A 167 8.02 -0.66 11.78
C PRO A 167 8.33 -2.16 11.62
N SER A 168 7.75 -3.02 12.45
CA SER A 168 7.93 -4.47 12.33
C SER A 168 7.32 -5.02 11.05
N SER A 169 6.13 -4.53 10.63
CA SER A 169 5.51 -4.94 9.37
C SER A 169 6.30 -4.46 8.15
N ALA A 170 6.91 -3.29 8.24
CA ALA A 170 7.77 -2.78 7.17
C ALA A 170 9.05 -3.63 7.00
N LEU A 171 9.74 -3.95 8.11
CA LEU A 171 10.94 -4.78 8.09
C LEU A 171 10.63 -6.20 7.61
N LEU A 172 9.57 -6.80 8.15
CA LEU A 172 9.18 -8.17 7.77
C LEU A 172 8.67 -8.22 6.33
N GLY A 173 7.96 -7.20 5.86
CA GLY A 173 7.51 -7.08 4.47
C GLY A 173 8.68 -6.96 3.51
N GLY A 174 9.68 -6.14 3.82
CA GLY A 174 10.91 -6.04 3.04
C GLY A 174 11.69 -7.35 3.00
N ALA A 175 11.88 -8.00 4.15
CA ALA A 175 12.54 -9.30 4.22
C ALA A 175 11.78 -10.38 3.43
N PHE A 176 10.45 -10.40 3.53
CA PHE A 176 9.61 -11.33 2.77
C PHE A 176 9.74 -11.13 1.26
N LEU A 177 9.77 -9.88 0.78
CA LEU A 177 9.98 -9.58 -0.63
C LEU A 177 11.34 -10.04 -1.15
N VAL A 178 12.41 -9.74 -0.40
CA VAL A 178 13.77 -10.15 -0.77
C VAL A 178 13.87 -11.67 -0.81
N LEU A 179 13.34 -12.39 0.18
CA LEU A 179 13.33 -13.84 0.19
C LEU A 179 12.52 -14.43 -0.96
N SER A 180 11.37 -13.85 -1.28
CA SER A 180 10.54 -14.30 -2.41
C SER A 180 11.24 -14.10 -3.76
N ASP A 181 11.92 -12.96 -3.94
CA ASP A 181 12.70 -12.67 -5.13
C ASP A 181 13.91 -13.61 -5.27
N MET A 182 14.67 -13.83 -4.20
CA MET A 182 15.74 -14.82 -4.17
C MET A 182 15.26 -16.22 -4.53
N PHE A 183 14.13 -16.63 -3.96
CA PHE A 183 13.55 -17.94 -4.24
C PHE A 183 13.13 -18.06 -5.71
N ALA A 184 12.48 -17.03 -6.25
CA ALA A 184 12.07 -17.01 -7.64
C ALA A 184 13.27 -17.14 -8.60
N ARG A 185 14.34 -16.41 -8.34
CA ARG A 185 15.56 -16.43 -9.19
C ARG A 185 16.37 -17.72 -9.07
N THR A 186 16.43 -18.31 -7.87
CA THR A 186 17.27 -19.50 -7.65
C THR A 186 16.58 -20.81 -8.01
N VAL A 187 15.26 -20.90 -7.82
CA VAL A 187 14.50 -22.16 -7.97
C VAL A 187 13.76 -22.22 -9.31
N ILE A 188 13.20 -21.08 -9.76
CA ILE A 188 12.31 -21.07 -10.93
C ILE A 188 13.08 -20.69 -12.20
N ALA A 189 14.06 -19.80 -12.10
CA ALA A 189 14.89 -19.36 -13.22
C ALA A 189 16.38 -19.51 -12.88
N PRO A 190 16.91 -20.73 -12.79
CA PRO A 190 18.35 -20.91 -12.69
C PRO A 190 18.98 -20.44 -14.01
N SER A 191 19.67 -19.32 -13.94
CA SER A 191 20.45 -18.75 -15.05
C SER A 191 21.62 -19.65 -15.44
#